data_0641c5b567f3ac1ef7cfeaf7031ebc3c
#
_entry.id   0641c5b567f3ac1ef7cfeaf7031ebc3c
#
_cell.length_a   1.000
_cell.length_b   1.000
_cell.length_c   1.000
_cell.angle_alpha   90.00
_cell.angle_beta   90.00
_cell.angle_gamma   90.00
#
_symmetry.space_group_name_H-M   'P 1'
#
loop_
_entity.id
_entity.type
_entity.pdbx_description
1 polymer ?
#
loop_
_entity_poly.entity_id
_entity_poly.type
_entity_poly.pdbx_seq_one_letter_code
_entity_poly.pdbx_strand_id
1 'polypeptide(L)'
;NGFSHQNPGFIDDILRRQSNFSNVYFPSDGNVTLVCLEEMLSSVRQINALVAGKTLEPRWLSTELARQQVSEGLMIWDFASDENPDIVMAACGDYPTKETMAAIDIIKTECPAAKIRCVNVSSLTTMGLGTLRNVATQKKFDEIFTHDKPVIFNFHGYPQTLKSILFNYDVHSHRFDIRGYKEIGSTTTPFDMHVRN
;
A
#
# COMPACT_ATOMS: atom_id res chain seq x y z
N ASN A 1 -17.59 13.22 5.87
CA ASN A 1 -16.30 12.62 6.10
C ASN A 1 -16.18 12.27 7.59
N GLY A 2 -15.48 11.22 7.90
CA GLY A 2 -15.36 10.65 9.24
C GLY A 2 -15.61 9.15 9.20
N PHE A 3 -15.52 8.48 10.32
CA PHE A 3 -15.60 7.01 10.37
C PHE A 3 -16.92 6.42 9.86
N SER A 4 -18.01 7.19 9.82
CA SER A 4 -19.32 6.72 9.36
C SER A 4 -19.60 6.99 7.87
N HIS A 5 -18.73 7.74 7.17
CA HIS A 5 -18.93 8.15 5.77
C HIS A 5 -17.97 7.45 4.81
N GLN A 6 -16.99 6.74 5.34
CA GLN A 6 -16.02 5.97 4.56
C GLN A 6 -16.53 4.53 4.47
N ASN A 7 -16.50 3.96 3.29
CA ASN A 7 -16.82 2.55 3.09
C ASN A 7 -15.76 1.90 2.20
N PRO A 8 -14.61 1.52 2.75
CA PRO A 8 -13.60 0.75 2.03
C PRO A 8 -14.08 -0.63 1.56
N GLY A 9 -15.23 -1.11 2.04
CA GLY A 9 -15.83 -2.37 1.61
C GLY A 9 -16.13 -2.43 0.12
N PHE A 10 -16.38 -1.27 -0.54
CA PHE A 10 -16.48 -1.22 -1.99
C PHE A 10 -15.21 -1.70 -2.70
N ILE A 11 -14.04 -1.35 -2.15
CA ILE A 11 -12.74 -1.81 -2.63
C ILE A 11 -12.64 -3.33 -2.49
N ASP A 12 -13.00 -3.85 -1.31
CA ASP A 12 -12.99 -5.28 -1.02
C ASP A 12 -13.93 -6.04 -1.96
N ASP A 13 -15.10 -5.49 -2.26
CA ASP A 13 -16.05 -6.10 -3.19
C ASP A 13 -15.48 -6.20 -4.61
N ILE A 14 -14.72 -5.20 -5.07
CA ILE A 14 -14.04 -5.27 -6.37
C ILE A 14 -12.91 -6.31 -6.32
N LEU A 15 -12.08 -6.28 -5.29
CA LEU A 15 -10.90 -7.13 -5.16
C LEU A 15 -11.27 -8.62 -4.97
N ARG A 16 -12.39 -8.92 -4.30
CA ARG A 16 -12.88 -10.30 -4.13
C ARG A 16 -13.38 -10.92 -5.43
N ARG A 17 -13.75 -10.11 -6.41
CA ARG A 17 -14.11 -10.60 -7.73
C ARG A 17 -12.85 -10.98 -8.48
N GLN A 18 -12.38 -12.20 -8.32
CA GLN A 18 -11.21 -12.76 -9.03
C GLN A 18 -11.48 -12.80 -10.54
N SER A 19 -11.59 -11.63 -11.14
CA SER A 19 -11.92 -11.46 -12.55
C SER A 19 -10.73 -10.81 -13.26
N ASN A 20 -10.46 -11.26 -14.47
CA ASN A 20 -9.40 -10.68 -15.30
C ASN A 20 -9.73 -9.29 -15.85
N PHE A 21 -10.81 -8.67 -15.40
CA PHE A 21 -11.30 -7.39 -15.91
C PHE A 21 -11.47 -6.28 -14.86
N SER A 22 -11.11 -6.53 -13.59
CA SER A 22 -11.18 -5.49 -12.54
C SER A 22 -9.81 -5.22 -11.94
N ASN A 23 -9.47 -3.93 -11.82
CA ASN A 23 -8.22 -3.47 -11.23
C ASN A 23 -8.52 -2.42 -10.16
N VAL A 24 -7.74 -2.43 -9.07
CA VAL A 24 -7.77 -1.39 -8.05
C VAL A 24 -6.35 -0.87 -7.87
N TYR A 25 -6.20 0.44 -8.06
CA TYR A 25 -4.94 1.16 -7.93
C TYR A 25 -4.93 1.98 -6.64
N PHE A 26 -3.80 1.96 -5.96
CA PHE A 26 -3.53 2.72 -4.73
C PHE A 26 -2.29 3.59 -4.97
N PRO A 27 -2.40 4.70 -5.69
CA PRO A 27 -1.26 5.56 -5.96
C PRO A 27 -0.68 6.12 -4.67
N SER A 28 0.64 6.24 -4.61
CA SER A 28 1.37 6.83 -3.49
C SER A 28 1.47 8.36 -3.59
N ASP A 29 1.42 8.89 -4.81
CA ASP A 29 1.59 10.31 -5.11
C ASP A 29 0.97 10.72 -6.45
N GLY A 30 1.10 12.01 -6.80
CA GLY A 30 0.53 12.56 -8.02
C GLY A 30 1.11 11.98 -9.32
N ASN A 31 2.40 11.62 -9.35
CA ASN A 31 3.01 11.03 -10.55
C ASN A 31 2.53 9.57 -10.74
N VAL A 32 2.44 8.80 -9.66
CA VAL A 32 1.86 7.46 -9.69
C VAL A 32 0.38 7.53 -10.09
N THR A 33 -0.38 8.52 -9.58
CA THR A 33 -1.78 8.75 -9.98
C THR A 33 -1.90 8.99 -11.48
N LEU A 34 -1.05 9.83 -12.07
CA LEU A 34 -1.07 10.10 -13.51
C LEU A 34 -0.80 8.84 -14.33
N VAL A 35 0.18 8.02 -13.92
CA VAL A 35 0.49 6.77 -14.61
C VAL A 35 -0.65 5.76 -14.48
N CYS A 36 -1.25 5.63 -13.29
CA CYS A 36 -2.45 4.80 -13.11
C CYS A 36 -3.59 5.25 -14.04
N LEU A 37 -3.85 6.55 -14.13
CA LEU A 37 -4.88 7.09 -15.02
C LEU A 37 -4.57 6.81 -16.50
N GLU A 38 -3.31 6.92 -16.91
CA GLU A 38 -2.87 6.56 -18.27
C GLU A 38 -3.18 5.08 -18.58
N GLU A 39 -2.86 4.16 -17.68
CA GLU A 39 -3.21 2.75 -17.82
C GLU A 39 -4.72 2.51 -17.84
N MET A 40 -5.45 3.14 -16.93
CA MET A 40 -6.91 3.02 -16.85
C MET A 40 -7.59 3.47 -18.15
N LEU A 41 -7.18 4.62 -18.70
CA LEU A 41 -7.73 5.19 -19.93
C LEU A 41 -7.33 4.40 -21.19
N SER A 42 -6.18 3.74 -21.16
CA SER A 42 -5.71 2.88 -22.25
C SER A 42 -6.31 1.48 -22.23
N SER A 43 -6.93 1.10 -21.12
CA SER A 43 -7.48 -0.24 -20.94
C SER A 43 -8.82 -0.40 -21.67
N VAL A 44 -9.05 -1.59 -22.23
CA VAL A 44 -10.28 -1.93 -22.93
C VAL A 44 -10.98 -3.09 -22.22
N ARG A 45 -12.29 -2.97 -22.00
CA ARG A 45 -13.12 -3.96 -21.30
C ARG A 45 -12.63 -4.25 -19.87
N GLN A 46 -12.16 -3.22 -19.18
CA GLN A 46 -11.72 -3.29 -17.80
C GLN A 46 -12.59 -2.40 -16.92
N ILE A 47 -12.77 -2.81 -15.68
CA ILE A 47 -13.29 -1.97 -14.61
C ILE A 47 -12.11 -1.55 -13.78
N ASN A 48 -11.86 -0.24 -13.71
CA ASN A 48 -10.74 0.31 -12.97
C ASN A 48 -11.26 1.18 -11.84
N ALA A 49 -10.74 0.98 -10.65
CA ALA A 49 -10.95 1.83 -9.50
C ALA A 49 -9.60 2.43 -9.06
N LEU A 50 -9.61 3.70 -8.71
CA LEU A 50 -8.45 4.40 -8.18
C LEU A 50 -8.80 4.98 -6.82
N VAL A 51 -8.02 4.61 -5.81
CA VAL A 51 -8.19 5.07 -4.44
C VAL A 51 -7.17 6.16 -4.18
N ALA A 52 -7.62 7.40 -4.16
CA ALA A 52 -6.76 8.57 -3.96
C ALA A 52 -7.41 9.57 -3.01
N GLY A 53 -6.59 10.27 -2.25
CA GLY A 53 -6.99 11.40 -1.42
C GLY A 53 -7.42 12.59 -2.27
N LYS A 54 -8.11 13.53 -1.64
CA LYS A 54 -8.60 14.79 -2.28
C LYS A 54 -7.84 16.02 -1.78
N THR A 55 -6.71 15.82 -1.15
CA THR A 55 -5.80 16.87 -0.68
C THR A 55 -4.51 16.85 -1.49
N LEU A 56 -3.77 17.95 -1.42
CA LEU A 56 -2.44 18.01 -2.02
C LEU A 56 -1.50 17.15 -1.21
N GLU A 57 -0.83 16.21 -1.90
CA GLU A 57 0.13 15.30 -1.30
C GLU A 57 1.53 15.53 -1.89
N PRO A 58 2.60 15.20 -1.16
CA PRO A 58 3.96 15.23 -1.68
C PRO A 58 4.12 14.36 -2.94
N ARG A 59 5.10 14.71 -3.78
CA ARG A 59 5.54 13.87 -4.89
C ARG A 59 6.84 13.19 -4.50
N TRP A 60 6.81 11.87 -4.44
CA TRP A 60 7.95 11.05 -4.02
C TRP A 60 8.76 10.56 -5.21
N LEU A 61 8.09 10.16 -6.28
CA LEU A 61 8.70 9.49 -7.42
C LEU A 61 8.79 10.42 -8.65
N SER A 62 9.84 10.25 -9.45
CA SER A 62 9.87 10.76 -10.81
C SER A 62 8.83 10.02 -11.67
N THR A 63 8.53 10.53 -12.86
CA THR A 63 7.57 9.86 -13.78
C THR A 63 8.08 8.47 -14.19
N GLU A 64 9.39 8.31 -14.37
CA GLU A 64 10.03 7.03 -14.74
C GLU A 64 9.86 6.00 -13.63
N LEU A 65 10.17 6.37 -12.38
CA LEU A 65 9.98 5.50 -11.22
C LEU A 65 8.49 5.20 -10.96
N ALA A 66 7.61 6.17 -11.21
CA ALA A 66 6.17 5.95 -11.12
C ALA A 66 5.68 4.90 -12.14
N ARG A 67 6.20 4.92 -13.38
CA ARG A 67 5.91 3.88 -14.39
C ARG A 67 6.39 2.50 -13.93
N GLN A 68 7.58 2.43 -13.37
CA GLN A 68 8.09 1.18 -12.79
C GLN A 68 7.20 0.72 -11.64
N GLN A 69 6.87 1.59 -10.69
CA GLN A 69 6.00 1.30 -9.55
C GLN A 69 4.65 0.71 -9.98
N VAL A 70 4.00 1.32 -10.96
CA VAL A 70 2.69 0.85 -11.45
C VAL A 70 2.82 -0.48 -12.20
N SER A 71 3.85 -0.64 -13.02
CA SER A 71 4.12 -1.88 -13.75
C SER A 71 4.42 -3.06 -12.83
N GLU A 72 5.20 -2.85 -11.77
CA GLU A 72 5.57 -3.89 -10.80
C GLU A 72 4.48 -4.10 -9.74
N GLY A 73 3.66 -3.08 -9.46
CA GLY A 73 2.59 -3.08 -8.46
C GLY A 73 3.08 -3.00 -7.01
N LEU A 74 4.33 -3.41 -6.73
CA LEU A 74 5.00 -3.24 -5.44
C LEU A 74 6.50 -3.07 -5.66
N MET A 75 7.12 -2.17 -4.90
CA MET A 75 8.52 -1.77 -5.09
C MET A 75 9.18 -1.36 -3.77
N ILE A 76 10.46 -1.70 -3.62
CA ILE A 76 11.30 -1.11 -2.57
C ILE A 76 11.67 0.30 -3.02
N TRP A 77 11.53 1.27 -2.14
CA TRP A 77 11.96 2.64 -2.36
C TRP A 77 13.38 2.83 -1.83
N ASP A 78 14.37 2.68 -2.71
CA ASP A 78 15.79 2.70 -2.34
C ASP A 78 16.22 4.01 -1.67
N PHE A 79 15.63 5.15 -2.08
CA PHE A 79 15.94 6.46 -1.49
C PHE A 79 15.50 6.59 -0.02
N ALA A 80 14.62 5.71 0.45
CA ALA A 80 14.13 5.65 1.83
C ALA A 80 14.50 4.35 2.54
N SER A 81 15.38 3.53 1.95
CA SER A 81 15.74 2.20 2.44
C SER A 81 17.23 2.09 2.76
N ASP A 82 17.51 1.25 3.73
CA ASP A 82 18.86 0.83 4.10
C ASP A 82 19.11 -0.62 3.66
N GLU A 83 20.38 -0.99 3.46
CA GLU A 83 20.77 -2.38 3.28
C GLU A 83 20.61 -3.17 4.59
N ASN A 84 20.23 -4.45 4.48
CA ASN A 84 20.05 -5.35 5.63
C ASN A 84 19.13 -4.75 6.71
N PRO A 85 17.85 -4.53 6.42
CA PRO A 85 16.93 -3.84 7.32
C PRO A 85 16.67 -4.63 8.62
N ASP A 86 16.43 -3.89 9.69
CA ASP A 86 15.92 -4.42 10.96
C ASP A 86 14.39 -4.50 10.94
N ILE A 87 13.76 -3.62 10.16
CA ILE A 87 12.31 -3.52 10.04
C ILE A 87 11.92 -3.12 8.61
N VAL A 88 10.79 -3.64 8.15
CA VAL A 88 10.15 -3.21 6.90
C VAL A 88 8.97 -2.30 7.23
N MET A 89 8.94 -1.13 6.60
CA MET A 89 7.82 -0.20 6.68
C MET A 89 7.15 -0.12 5.31
N ALA A 90 5.95 -0.68 5.22
CA ALA A 90 5.21 -0.79 3.98
C ALA A 90 3.99 0.15 3.98
N ALA A 91 3.65 0.67 2.80
CA ALA A 91 2.50 1.52 2.60
C ALA A 91 1.76 1.17 1.31
N CYS A 92 0.42 1.28 1.36
CA CYS A 92 -0.45 1.11 0.21
C CYS A 92 -1.50 2.23 0.20
N GLY A 93 -1.37 3.17 -0.74
CA GLY A 93 -2.16 4.39 -0.86
C GLY A 93 -1.41 5.66 -0.43
N ASP A 94 -1.93 6.83 -0.79
CA ASP A 94 -1.30 8.14 -0.59
C ASP A 94 -1.13 8.53 0.89
N TYR A 95 -2.20 8.56 1.66
CA TYR A 95 -2.12 8.86 3.10
C TYR A 95 -1.24 7.88 3.87
N PRO A 96 -1.40 6.56 3.72
CA PRO A 96 -0.48 5.60 4.34
C PRO A 96 0.97 5.83 3.97
N THR A 97 1.24 6.18 2.71
CA THR A 97 2.61 6.48 2.26
C THR A 97 3.18 7.71 2.96
N LYS A 98 2.39 8.81 3.04
CA LYS A 98 2.82 10.04 3.71
C LYS A 98 3.15 9.78 5.19
N GLU A 99 2.27 9.10 5.90
CA GLU A 99 2.48 8.81 7.33
C GLU A 99 3.66 7.84 7.54
N THR A 100 3.85 6.87 6.63
CA THR A 100 4.99 5.96 6.67
C THR A 100 6.30 6.71 6.45
N MET A 101 6.37 7.62 5.49
CA MET A 101 7.57 8.43 5.24
C MET A 101 7.90 9.35 6.42
N ALA A 102 6.89 9.98 7.01
CA ALA A 102 7.08 10.81 8.22
C ALA A 102 7.59 9.97 9.40
N ALA A 103 7.06 8.76 9.57
CA ALA A 103 7.52 7.84 10.61
C ALA A 103 8.97 7.39 10.39
N ILE A 104 9.37 7.14 9.14
CA ILE A 104 10.76 6.80 8.78
C ILE A 104 11.70 7.95 9.16
N ASP A 105 11.33 9.19 8.85
CA ASP A 105 12.14 10.37 9.18
C ASP A 105 12.31 10.53 10.71
N ILE A 106 11.24 10.31 11.46
CA ILE A 106 11.29 10.34 12.94
C ILE A 106 12.20 9.24 13.47
N ILE A 107 12.04 8.00 12.99
CA ILE A 107 12.86 6.86 13.45
C ILE A 107 14.34 7.11 13.12
N LYS A 108 14.66 7.59 11.93
CA LYS A 108 16.05 7.92 11.56
C LYS A 108 16.66 9.03 12.42
N THR A 109 15.82 9.93 12.92
CA THR A 109 16.26 11.01 13.83
C THR A 109 16.47 10.50 15.25
N GLU A 110 15.49 9.76 15.79
CA GLU A 110 15.50 9.32 17.19
C GLU A 110 16.34 8.05 17.40
N CYS A 111 16.44 7.20 16.40
CA CYS A 111 17.15 5.93 16.41
C CYS A 111 18.03 5.77 15.15
N PRO A 112 19.12 6.56 15.00
CA PRO A 112 19.92 6.57 13.77
C PRO A 112 20.57 5.23 13.41
N ALA A 113 20.68 4.31 14.36
CA ALA A 113 21.22 2.97 14.13
C ALA A 113 20.21 2.00 13.52
N ALA A 114 18.91 2.31 13.56
CA ALA A 114 17.86 1.46 13.01
C ALA A 114 17.90 1.46 11.49
N LYS A 115 17.96 0.28 10.90
CA LYS A 115 17.94 0.08 9.44
C LYS A 115 16.53 -0.23 8.98
N ILE A 116 16.03 0.57 8.06
CA ILE A 116 14.64 0.50 7.60
C ILE A 116 14.63 0.16 6.11
N ARG A 117 13.67 -0.68 5.71
CA ARG A 117 13.28 -0.85 4.31
C ARG A 117 11.91 -0.25 4.10
N CYS A 118 11.82 0.70 3.17
CA CYS A 118 10.55 1.27 2.73
C CYS A 118 10.00 0.50 1.53
N VAL A 119 8.77 0.00 1.64
CA VAL A 119 8.08 -0.71 0.56
C VAL A 119 6.80 0.03 0.21
N ASN A 120 6.58 0.29 -1.06
CA ASN A 120 5.31 0.85 -1.53
C ASN A 120 4.56 -0.14 -2.42
N VAL A 121 3.24 -0.24 -2.19
CA VAL A 121 2.34 -1.12 -2.92
C VAL A 121 1.29 -0.26 -3.62
N SER A 122 1.31 -0.27 -4.95
CA SER A 122 0.33 0.46 -5.78
C SER A 122 -0.80 -0.44 -6.28
N SER A 123 -0.65 -1.77 -6.20
CA SER A 123 -1.69 -2.72 -6.58
C SER A 123 -1.63 -4.00 -5.73
N LEU A 124 -2.74 -4.35 -5.09
CA LEU A 124 -2.85 -5.58 -4.31
C LEU A 124 -2.99 -6.84 -5.18
N THR A 125 -3.24 -6.69 -6.48
CA THR A 125 -3.29 -7.83 -7.41
C THR A 125 -1.95 -8.52 -7.53
N THR A 126 -0.85 -7.77 -7.42
CA THR A 126 0.51 -8.34 -7.41
C THR A 126 0.82 -9.12 -6.14
N MET A 127 0.01 -8.97 -5.11
CA MET A 127 0.08 -9.77 -3.88
C MET A 127 -0.94 -10.91 -3.86
N GLY A 128 -1.65 -11.15 -4.97
CA GLY A 128 -2.57 -12.28 -5.12
C GLY A 128 -4.01 -12.00 -4.70
N LEU A 129 -4.45 -10.74 -4.72
CA LEU A 129 -5.84 -10.37 -4.48
C LEU A 129 -6.47 -9.75 -5.74
N GLY A 130 -7.66 -10.19 -6.10
CA GLY A 130 -8.37 -9.69 -7.28
C GLY A 130 -7.88 -10.34 -8.57
N THR A 131 -7.57 -9.54 -9.58
CA THR A 131 -7.03 -10.02 -10.85
C THR A 131 -5.65 -10.64 -10.64
N LEU A 132 -5.50 -11.92 -10.92
CA LEU A 132 -4.25 -12.67 -10.71
C LEU A 132 -3.25 -12.43 -11.86
N ARG A 133 -2.81 -11.19 -12.04
CA ARG A 133 -1.76 -10.84 -12.99
C ARG A 133 -0.49 -10.52 -12.24
N ASN A 134 0.63 -11.09 -12.70
CA ASN A 134 1.97 -10.84 -12.15
C ASN A 134 2.05 -11.02 -10.62
N VAL A 135 1.31 -12.01 -10.09
CA VAL A 135 1.37 -12.31 -8.65
C VAL A 135 2.79 -12.64 -8.25
N ALA A 136 3.26 -11.96 -7.22
CA ALA A 136 4.60 -12.17 -6.69
C ALA A 136 4.75 -13.63 -6.20
N THR A 137 5.83 -14.27 -6.61
CA THR A 137 6.20 -15.59 -6.06
C THR A 137 6.62 -15.44 -4.60
N GLN A 138 6.65 -16.54 -3.85
CA GLN A 138 7.20 -16.55 -2.48
C GLN A 138 8.59 -15.91 -2.43
N LYS A 139 9.47 -16.27 -3.37
CA LYS A 139 10.81 -15.70 -3.45
C LYS A 139 10.78 -14.17 -3.59
N LYS A 140 9.96 -13.63 -4.51
CA LYS A 140 9.82 -12.18 -4.70
C LYS A 140 9.22 -11.50 -3.47
N PHE A 141 8.28 -12.16 -2.80
CA PHE A 141 7.69 -11.66 -1.56
C PHE A 141 8.77 -11.55 -0.46
N ASP A 142 9.60 -12.59 -0.28
CA ASP A 142 10.68 -12.60 0.71
C ASP A 142 11.80 -11.61 0.36
N GLU A 143 12.10 -11.41 -0.91
CA GLU A 143 13.05 -10.37 -1.37
C GLU A 143 12.58 -8.98 -0.95
N ILE A 144 11.28 -8.69 -1.00
CA ILE A 144 10.70 -7.38 -0.71
C ILE A 144 10.45 -7.22 0.80
N PHE A 145 9.72 -8.14 1.42
CA PHE A 145 9.29 -8.04 2.81
C PHE A 145 10.25 -8.70 3.80
N THR A 146 11.38 -9.21 3.33
CA THR A 146 12.28 -10.11 4.07
C THR A 146 11.58 -11.40 4.49
N HIS A 147 12.33 -12.37 5.00
CA HIS A 147 11.76 -13.62 5.50
C HIS A 147 11.38 -13.55 7.00
N ASP A 148 12.14 -12.78 7.78
CA ASP A 148 12.14 -12.86 9.25
C ASP A 148 11.89 -11.51 9.95
N LYS A 149 12.07 -10.36 9.27
CA LYS A 149 11.99 -9.06 9.92
C LYS A 149 10.54 -8.63 10.20
N PRO A 150 10.31 -7.84 11.26
CA PRO A 150 9.00 -7.26 11.50
C PRO A 150 8.60 -6.33 10.36
N VAL A 151 7.31 -6.31 10.06
CA VAL A 151 6.71 -5.48 9.01
C VAL A 151 5.59 -4.65 9.61
N ILE A 152 5.69 -3.34 9.51
CA ILE A 152 4.56 -2.43 9.73
C ILE A 152 3.98 -2.10 8.37
N PHE A 153 2.71 -2.43 8.15
CA PHE A 153 2.05 -2.23 6.87
C PHE A 153 0.84 -1.31 7.02
N ASN A 154 0.95 -0.09 6.52
CA ASN A 154 -0.12 0.91 6.53
C ASN A 154 -0.94 0.81 5.24
N PHE A 155 -2.25 0.65 5.35
CA PHE A 155 -3.14 0.40 4.23
C PHE A 155 -4.33 1.35 4.17
N HIS A 156 -4.64 1.84 2.99
CA HIS A 156 -5.79 2.71 2.72
C HIS A 156 -7.09 1.89 2.55
N GLY A 157 -7.36 1.01 3.46
CA GLY A 157 -8.54 0.14 3.48
C GLY A 157 -8.62 -0.66 4.78
N TYR A 158 -9.43 -1.70 4.80
CA TYR A 158 -9.56 -2.56 5.98
C TYR A 158 -8.35 -3.48 6.15
N PRO A 159 -7.75 -3.55 7.35
CA PRO A 159 -6.60 -4.44 7.62
C PRO A 159 -6.87 -5.91 7.28
N GLN A 160 -8.12 -6.36 7.39
CA GLN A 160 -8.52 -7.74 7.09
C GLN A 160 -8.23 -8.13 5.65
N THR A 161 -8.32 -7.19 4.72
CA THR A 161 -8.02 -7.41 3.31
C THR A 161 -6.57 -7.85 3.13
N LEU A 162 -5.62 -7.13 3.73
CA LEU A 162 -4.21 -7.50 3.70
C LEU A 162 -3.93 -8.80 4.48
N LYS A 163 -4.58 -8.99 5.62
CA LYS A 163 -4.44 -10.24 6.38
C LYS A 163 -4.82 -11.45 5.54
N SER A 164 -5.88 -11.37 4.73
CA SER A 164 -6.28 -12.46 3.85
C SER A 164 -5.24 -12.77 2.77
N ILE A 165 -4.51 -11.77 2.29
CA ILE A 165 -3.45 -11.94 1.28
C ILE A 165 -2.27 -12.73 1.85
N LEU A 166 -1.92 -12.53 3.12
CA LEU A 166 -0.79 -13.20 3.75
C LEU A 166 -0.94 -14.74 3.77
N PHE A 167 -2.15 -15.27 3.68
CA PHE A 167 -2.37 -16.70 3.54
C PHE A 167 -1.91 -17.28 2.19
N ASN A 168 -1.64 -16.43 1.19
CA ASN A 168 -1.08 -16.87 -0.08
C ASN A 168 0.43 -17.16 0.00
N TYR A 169 1.07 -16.79 1.10
CA TYR A 169 2.51 -16.90 1.31
C TYR A 169 2.84 -17.70 2.57
N ASP A 170 3.97 -18.38 2.54
CA ASP A 170 4.54 -19.01 3.74
C ASP A 170 5.21 -17.93 4.60
N VAL A 171 4.45 -17.32 5.48
CA VAL A 171 4.91 -16.24 6.34
C VAL A 171 4.57 -16.49 7.81
N HIS A 172 5.45 -16.05 8.69
CA HIS A 172 5.13 -15.90 10.09
C HIS A 172 4.22 -14.68 10.28
N SER A 173 2.90 -14.88 10.31
CA SER A 173 1.90 -13.81 10.32
C SER A 173 2.07 -12.82 11.49
N HIS A 174 2.61 -13.27 12.62
CA HIS A 174 2.85 -12.44 13.80
C HIS A 174 3.88 -11.33 13.60
N ARG A 175 4.71 -11.40 12.57
CA ARG A 175 5.66 -10.32 12.24
C ARG A 175 5.03 -9.15 11.50
N PHE A 176 3.77 -9.28 11.02
CA PHE A 176 3.04 -8.24 10.32
C PHE A 176 2.10 -7.48 11.28
N ASP A 177 2.42 -6.22 11.56
CA ASP A 177 1.51 -5.26 12.16
C ASP A 177 0.80 -4.49 11.04
N ILE A 178 -0.44 -4.88 10.73
CA ILE A 178 -1.22 -4.29 9.65
C ILE A 178 -2.17 -3.25 10.22
N ARG A 179 -2.02 -2.02 9.76
CA ARG A 179 -2.81 -0.86 10.14
C ARG A 179 -3.64 -0.39 8.97
N GLY A 180 -4.82 0.13 9.26
CA GLY A 180 -5.72 0.62 8.24
C GLY A 180 -7.01 1.13 8.85
N TYR A 181 -7.98 1.39 7.99
CA TYR A 181 -9.24 1.99 8.38
C TYR A 181 -10.00 1.16 9.42
N LYS A 182 -10.42 1.82 10.49
CA LYS A 182 -11.30 1.27 11.51
C LYS A 182 -12.62 2.02 11.50
N GLU A 183 -13.71 1.28 11.34
CA GLU A 183 -15.05 1.84 11.40
C GLU A 183 -15.51 1.92 12.86
N ILE A 184 -15.72 3.14 13.34
CA ILE A 184 -16.12 3.39 14.75
C ILE A 184 -17.56 3.90 14.83
N GLY A 185 -18.21 4.15 13.68
CA GLY A 185 -19.60 4.60 13.61
C GLY A 185 -19.82 6.04 14.09
N SER A 186 -18.78 6.88 14.10
CA SER A 186 -18.86 8.28 14.50
C SER A 186 -18.22 9.22 13.48
N THR A 187 -18.67 10.46 13.46
CA THR A 187 -17.98 11.55 12.79
C THR A 187 -16.83 12.05 13.65
N THR A 188 -15.71 12.41 13.02
CA THR A 188 -14.54 12.88 13.75
C THR A 188 -13.71 13.83 12.89
N THR A 189 -12.73 14.48 13.49
CA THR A 189 -11.79 15.31 12.75
C THR A 189 -10.82 14.45 11.94
N PRO A 190 -10.22 14.98 10.86
CA PRO A 190 -9.16 14.26 10.12
C PRO A 190 -8.01 13.83 11.03
N PHE A 191 -7.63 14.67 11.99
CA PHE A 191 -6.56 14.36 12.95
C PHE A 191 -6.91 13.13 13.80
N ASP A 192 -8.12 13.10 14.40
CA ASP A 192 -8.55 11.94 15.20
C ASP A 192 -8.61 10.66 14.37
N MET A 193 -8.96 10.75 13.07
CA MET A 193 -8.93 9.60 12.17
C MET A 193 -7.53 9.04 12.02
N HIS A 194 -6.52 9.91 11.82
CA HIS A 194 -5.12 9.49 11.70
C HIS A 194 -4.59 8.86 12.99
N VAL A 195 -4.93 9.41 14.14
CA VAL A 195 -4.47 8.88 15.44
C VAL A 195 -5.10 7.52 15.78
N ARG A 196 -6.33 7.26 15.31
CA ARG A 196 -7.08 6.05 15.68
C ARG A 196 -6.98 4.90 14.68
N ASN A 197 -6.56 5.18 13.45
CA ASN A 197 -6.30 4.19 12.42
C ASN A 197 -4.84 3.83 12.37
#